data_7a13b8ffd80a67c65d8861bb450068f9
#
_entry.id   7a13b8ffd80a67c65d8861bb450068f9
#
_cell.length_a   1.000
_cell.length_b   1.000
_cell.length_c   1.000
_cell.angle_alpha   90.00
_cell.angle_beta   90.00
_cell.angle_gamma   90.00
#
_symmetry.space_group_name_H-M   'P 1'
#
loop_
_entity.id
_entity.type
_entity.pdbx_description
1 polymer ?
#
loop_
_entity_poly.entity_id
_entity_poly.type
_entity_poly.pdbx_seq_one_letter_code
_entity_poly.pdbx_strand_id
1 'polypeptide(L)' 'MLNEKIGNNAGIVWSALAEGELNVKAVKKATKLTEKDLNLALGWLARESKITFNEVEGELFIALV' A
#
# COMPACT_ATOMS: atom_id res chain seq x y z
N MET A 1 -17.89 7.39 -4.84
CA MET A 1 -17.86 7.38 -3.35
C MET A 1 -16.44 7.11 -2.87
N LEU A 2 -16.07 7.69 -1.76
CA LEU A 2 -14.72 7.54 -1.21
C LEU A 2 -14.38 6.07 -0.89
N ASN A 3 -15.35 5.32 -0.35
CA ASN A 3 -15.12 3.91 -0.04
C ASN A 3 -14.76 3.07 -1.26
N GLU A 4 -15.41 3.34 -2.39
CA GLU A 4 -15.10 2.64 -3.63
C GLU A 4 -13.70 2.99 -4.11
N LYS A 5 -13.35 4.27 -4.01
CA LYS A 5 -12.03 4.74 -4.41
C LYS A 5 -10.94 4.09 -3.56
N ILE A 6 -11.15 4.02 -2.25
CA ILE A 6 -10.19 3.39 -1.34
C ILE A 6 -10.02 1.92 -1.69
N GLY A 7 -11.12 1.20 -1.93
CA GLY A 7 -11.06 -0.21 -2.31
C GLY A 7 -10.35 -0.44 -3.64
N ASN A 8 -10.63 0.41 -4.63
CA ASN A 8 -9.96 0.31 -5.93
C ASN A 8 -8.47 0.60 -5.80
N ASN A 9 -8.11 1.63 -5.03
CA ASN A 9 -6.72 1.97 -4.82
C ASN A 9 -6.00 0.89 -4.02
N ALA A 10 -6.68 0.27 -3.07
CA ALA A 10 -6.12 -0.86 -2.32
C ALA A 10 -5.78 -2.02 -3.25
N GLY A 11 -6.63 -2.29 -4.23
CA GLY A 11 -6.36 -3.31 -5.24
C GLY A 11 -5.13 -2.99 -6.08
N ILE A 12 -4.95 -1.72 -6.45
CA ILE A 12 -3.77 -1.26 -7.18
C ILE A 12 -2.50 -1.46 -6.36
N VAL A 13 -2.55 -1.08 -5.09
CA VAL A 13 -1.41 -1.25 -4.17
C VAL A 13 -1.11 -2.74 -3.98
N TRP A 14 -2.14 -3.55 -3.77
CA TRP A 14 -1.98 -4.99 -3.60
C TRP A 14 -1.27 -5.60 -4.80
N SER A 15 -1.68 -5.21 -6.02
CA SER A 15 -1.05 -5.70 -7.25
C SER A 15 0.41 -5.27 -7.35
N ALA A 16 0.72 -4.06 -6.94
CA ALA A 16 2.10 -3.58 -6.95
C ALA A 16 3.00 -4.38 -6.01
N LEU A 17 2.45 -4.90 -4.92
CA LEU A 17 3.19 -5.68 -3.93
C LEU A 17 3.26 -7.17 -4.28
N ALA A 18 2.57 -7.60 -5.33
CA ALA A 18 2.49 -9.03 -5.66
C ALA A 18 3.85 -9.63 -5.99
N GLU A 19 4.80 -8.83 -6.47
CA GLU A 19 6.13 -9.31 -6.83
C GLU A 19 7.14 -9.26 -5.69
N GLY A 20 6.74 -8.74 -4.53
CA GLY A 20 7.62 -8.71 -3.38
C GLY A 20 7.48 -7.45 -2.55
N GLU A 21 8.25 -7.41 -1.49
CA GLU A 21 8.27 -6.29 -0.56
C GLU A 21 8.82 -5.03 -1.22
N LEU A 22 8.14 -3.89 -0.98
CA LEU A 22 8.55 -2.60 -1.49
C LEU A 22 8.50 -1.56 -0.37
N ASN A 23 9.37 -0.55 -0.43
CA ASN A 23 9.24 0.57 0.49
C ASN A 23 8.10 1.49 0.04
N VAL A 24 7.68 2.38 0.94
CA VAL A 24 6.54 3.27 0.68
C VAL A 24 6.76 4.12 -0.57
N LYS A 25 7.97 4.64 -0.75
CA LYS A 25 8.28 5.47 -1.93
C LYS A 25 8.15 4.68 -3.22
N ALA A 26 8.59 3.43 -3.22
CA ALA A 26 8.49 2.57 -4.39
C ALA A 26 7.04 2.23 -4.70
N VAL A 27 6.23 1.99 -3.67
CA VAL A 27 4.80 1.73 -3.86
C VAL A 27 4.11 2.96 -4.45
N LYS A 28 4.43 4.14 -3.92
CA LYS A 28 3.85 5.38 -4.42
C LYS A 28 4.19 5.58 -5.90
N LYS A 29 5.45 5.36 -6.25
CA LYS A 29 5.91 5.51 -7.63
C LYS A 29 5.25 4.49 -8.56
N ALA A 30 5.17 3.24 -8.12
CA ALA A 30 4.59 2.16 -8.93
C ALA A 30 3.10 2.34 -9.16
N THR A 31 2.37 2.84 -8.15
CA THR A 31 0.92 3.00 -8.24
C THR A 31 0.50 4.36 -8.80
N LYS A 32 1.40 5.34 -8.73
CA LYS A 32 1.13 6.73 -9.12
C LYS A 32 0.00 7.38 -8.33
N LEU A 33 -0.28 6.84 -7.15
CA LEU A 33 -1.29 7.43 -6.27
C LEU A 33 -0.72 8.64 -5.55
N THR A 34 -1.60 9.55 -5.18
CA THR A 34 -1.22 10.66 -4.30
C THR A 34 -0.92 10.09 -2.93
N GLU A 35 -0.17 10.84 -2.13
CA GLU A 35 0.16 10.42 -0.77
C GLU A 35 -1.09 10.12 0.05
N LYS A 36 -2.12 10.98 -0.08
CA LYS A 36 -3.39 10.79 0.62
C LYS A 36 -4.05 9.48 0.21
N ASP A 37 -4.17 9.24 -1.09
CA ASP A 37 -4.84 8.04 -1.60
C ASP A 37 -4.06 6.78 -1.24
N LEU A 38 -2.74 6.85 -1.31
CA LEU A 38 -1.89 5.74 -0.91
C LEU A 38 -2.08 5.40 0.56
N ASN A 39 -2.04 6.42 1.43
CA ASN A 39 -2.19 6.18 2.87
C ASN A 39 -3.55 5.58 3.22
N LEU A 40 -4.61 6.03 2.56
CA LEU A 40 -5.94 5.46 2.78
C LEU A 40 -5.99 4.00 2.33
N ALA A 41 -5.38 3.70 1.19
CA ALA A 41 -5.34 2.32 0.69
C ALA A 41 -4.52 1.41 1.59
N LEU A 42 -3.38 1.89 2.10
CA LEU A 42 -2.55 1.12 3.03
C LEU A 42 -3.30 0.85 4.33
N GLY A 43 -4.01 1.86 4.84
CA GLY A 43 -4.83 1.67 6.04
C GLY A 43 -5.92 0.62 5.85
N TRP A 44 -6.56 0.64 4.70
CA TRP A 44 -7.58 -0.34 4.36
C TRP A 44 -7.01 -1.76 4.33
N LEU A 45 -5.88 -1.93 3.62
CA LEU A 45 -5.22 -3.24 3.53
C LEU A 45 -4.71 -3.73 4.87
N ALA A 46 -4.20 -2.83 5.70
CA ALA A 46 -3.73 -3.19 7.04
C ALA A 46 -4.90 -3.68 7.90
N ARG A 47 -6.03 -3.00 7.82
CA ARG A 47 -7.22 -3.39 8.56
C ARG A 47 -7.70 -4.79 8.14
N GLU A 48 -7.59 -5.09 6.85
CA GLU A 48 -8.00 -6.38 6.30
C GLU A 48 -6.95 -7.47 6.49
N SER A 49 -5.85 -7.14 7.15
CA SER A 49 -4.73 -8.06 7.39
C SER A 49 -4.14 -8.61 6.09
N LYS A 50 -4.15 -7.80 5.04
CA LYS A 50 -3.62 -8.21 3.73
C LYS A 50 -2.16 -7.84 3.56
N ILE A 51 -1.66 -6.92 4.36
CA ILE A 51 -0.28 -6.46 4.27
C ILE A 51 0.36 -6.45 5.65
N THR A 52 1.68 -6.46 5.66
CA THR A 52 2.46 -6.30 6.87
C THR A 52 3.50 -5.21 6.64
N PHE A 53 3.90 -4.54 7.70
CA PHE A 53 4.88 -3.46 7.66
C PHE A 53 6.17 -3.91 8.33
N ASN A 54 7.29 -3.45 7.78
CA ASN A 54 8.60 -3.72 8.33
C ASN A 54 9.44 -2.45 8.22
N GLU A 55 9.95 -1.98 9.34
CA GLU A 55 10.81 -0.79 9.35
C GLU A 55 12.27 -1.22 9.44
N VAL A 56 13.07 -0.75 8.48
CA VAL A 56 14.49 -1.05 8.42
C VAL A 56 15.23 0.28 8.27
N GLU A 57 16.06 0.59 9.25
CA GLU A 57 16.87 1.81 9.24
C GLU A 57 16.06 3.08 8.97
N GLY A 58 14.89 3.17 9.60
CA GLY A 58 14.02 4.33 9.44
C GLY A 58 13.19 4.33 8.17
N GLU A 59 13.31 3.30 7.35
CA GLU A 59 12.55 3.19 6.10
C GLU A 59 11.46 2.14 6.25
N LEU A 60 10.25 2.50 5.84
CA LEU A 60 9.09 1.62 5.97
C LEU A 60 8.90 0.79 4.72
N PHE A 61 8.93 -0.52 4.88
CA PHE A 61 8.67 -1.49 3.82
C PHE A 61 7.33 -2.15 4.02
N ILE A 62 6.69 -2.52 2.93
CA ILE A 62 5.36 -3.12 2.93
C ILE A 62 5.43 -4.41 2.12
N ALA A 63 4.82 -5.45 2.65
CA ALA A 63 4.75 -6.75 1.98
C ALA A 63 3.36 -7.33 2.13
N LEU A 64 2.98 -8.21 1.21
CA LEU A 64 1.74 -8.96 1.34
C LEU A 64 1.90 -10.01 2.45
N VAL A 65 0.81 -10.27 3.14
CA VAL A 65 0.76 -11.33 4.14
C VAL A 65 0.80 -12.70 3.49
#